data_481aa9ce5d18618ad76ca1c253bfedb3
#
_entry.id   481aa9ce5d18618ad76ca1c253bfedb3
#
_cell.length_a   1.000
_cell.length_b   1.000
_cell.length_c   1.000
_cell.angle_alpha   90.00
_cell.angle_beta   90.00
_cell.angle_gamma   90.00
#
_symmetry.space_group_name_H-M   'P 1'
#
loop_
_entity.id
_entity.type
_entity.pdbx_description
1 polymer ?
#
loop_
_entity_poly.entity_id
_entity_poly.type
_entity_poly.pdbx_seq_one_letter_code
_entity_poly.pdbx_strand_id
1 'polypeptide(L)'
;MSEALSFRFDVDGDDFTCAGQASVQVKKNLRRLGLPPELIRRVSIAMYEGEINMVIHAGGGVAEVRVEPDAIEIILEDHGPGIADIEQAMQAGFSTAPDSIRSLGFGAGMGLPNMKRYTDHMQIESTVGVGTRITMRVNLDG
;
A
#
# COMPACT_ATOMS: atom_id res chain seq x y z
N MET A 1 5.29 29.05 1.80
CA MET A 1 5.75 27.66 1.75
C MET A 1 4.62 26.74 2.18
N SER A 2 4.17 25.91 1.30
CA SER A 2 3.14 24.95 1.65
C SER A 2 3.75 23.78 2.39
N GLU A 3 3.23 23.49 3.56
CA GLU A 3 3.63 22.32 4.28
C GLU A 3 2.87 21.11 3.71
N ALA A 4 3.56 19.97 3.60
CA ALA A 4 2.92 18.73 3.20
C ALA A 4 1.99 18.27 4.32
N LEU A 5 0.77 17.89 3.97
CA LEU A 5 -0.12 17.23 4.90
C LEU A 5 0.23 15.75 4.96
N SER A 6 0.23 15.16 6.13
CA SER A 6 0.48 13.73 6.25
C SER A 6 -0.58 13.07 7.13
N PHE A 7 -0.91 11.83 6.74
CA PHE A 7 -1.84 10.97 7.46
C PHE A 7 -1.12 9.67 7.77
N ARG A 8 -1.17 9.24 9.01
CA ARG A 8 -0.49 8.03 9.47
C ARG A 8 -1.50 7.06 10.05
N PHE A 9 -1.37 5.80 9.68
CA PHE A 9 -2.27 4.73 10.10
C PHE A 9 -1.49 3.52 10.57
N ASP A 10 -1.90 2.97 11.71
CA ASP A 10 -1.42 1.66 12.14
C ASP A 10 -2.28 0.59 11.49
N VAL A 11 -1.63 -0.37 10.83
CA VAL A 11 -2.32 -1.48 10.15
C VAL A 11 -2.23 -2.70 11.05
N ASP A 12 -3.39 -3.20 11.49
CA ASP A 12 -3.48 -4.36 12.38
C ASP A 12 -3.45 -5.64 11.54
N GLY A 13 -2.44 -6.47 11.77
CA GLY A 13 -2.30 -7.74 11.07
C GLY A 13 -3.10 -8.89 11.67
N ASP A 14 -3.70 -8.71 12.83
CA ASP A 14 -4.42 -9.77 13.53
C ASP A 14 -5.88 -9.88 13.12
N ASP A 15 -6.43 -8.86 12.47
CA ASP A 15 -7.85 -8.81 12.13
C ASP A 15 -8.05 -8.49 10.65
N PHE A 16 -8.31 -9.52 9.84
CA PHE A 16 -8.56 -9.37 8.42
C PHE A 16 -9.85 -8.59 8.11
N THR A 17 -10.78 -8.53 9.05
CA THR A 17 -12.03 -7.77 8.83
C THR A 17 -11.79 -6.27 8.85
N CYS A 18 -10.70 -5.81 9.44
CA CYS A 18 -10.30 -4.42 9.46
C CYS A 18 -9.39 -4.03 8.28
N ALA A 19 -9.01 -5.00 7.45
CA ALA A 19 -8.17 -4.73 6.29
C ALA A 19 -8.92 -3.81 5.31
N GLY A 20 -8.23 -2.75 4.86
CA GLY A 20 -8.84 -1.77 3.96
C GLY A 20 -9.32 -0.50 4.65
N GLN A 21 -9.36 -0.46 5.99
CA GLN A 21 -9.83 0.71 6.71
C GLN A 21 -8.95 1.94 6.50
N ALA A 22 -7.63 1.75 6.44
CA ALA A 22 -6.71 2.86 6.20
C ALA A 22 -6.94 3.48 4.82
N SER A 23 -7.13 2.66 3.79
CA SER A 23 -7.39 3.17 2.44
C SER A 23 -8.72 3.91 2.35
N VAL A 24 -9.75 3.47 3.09
CA VAL A 24 -11.03 4.17 3.16
C VAL A 24 -10.86 5.55 3.79
N GLN A 25 -10.09 5.65 4.88
CA GLN A 25 -9.82 6.91 5.53
C GLN A 25 -9.02 7.86 4.63
N VAL A 26 -8.02 7.35 3.94
CA VAL A 26 -7.24 8.13 2.97
C VAL A 26 -8.17 8.70 1.90
N LYS A 27 -9.05 7.87 1.35
CA LYS A 27 -10.00 8.29 0.33
C LYS A 27 -10.88 9.44 0.82
N LYS A 28 -11.40 9.35 2.04
CA LYS A 28 -12.21 10.41 2.64
C LYS A 28 -11.41 11.71 2.81
N ASN A 29 -10.17 11.58 3.30
CA ASN A 29 -9.32 12.74 3.52
C ASN A 29 -8.98 13.45 2.20
N LEU A 30 -8.67 12.69 1.14
CA LEU A 30 -8.37 13.27 -0.16
C LEU A 30 -9.58 13.95 -0.78
N ARG A 31 -10.77 13.39 -0.58
CA ARG A 31 -12.03 14.04 -1.03
C ARG A 31 -12.26 15.38 -0.34
N ARG A 32 -12.00 15.47 0.95
CA ARG A 32 -12.12 16.70 1.71
C ARG A 32 -11.16 17.78 1.21
N LEU A 33 -9.99 17.37 0.71
CA LEU A 33 -9.01 18.28 0.15
C LEU A 33 -9.35 18.73 -1.28
N GLY A 34 -10.39 18.15 -1.88
CA GLY A 34 -10.84 18.54 -3.22
C GLY A 34 -9.95 18.04 -4.35
N LEU A 35 -9.22 16.95 -4.14
CA LEU A 35 -8.33 16.40 -5.17
C LEU A 35 -9.15 15.72 -6.28
N PRO A 36 -8.58 15.60 -7.50
CA PRO A 36 -9.31 14.99 -8.62
C PRO A 36 -9.71 13.54 -8.34
N PRO A 37 -10.93 13.11 -8.75
CA PRO A 37 -11.42 11.76 -8.49
C PRO A 37 -10.51 10.65 -9.03
N GLU A 38 -9.90 10.84 -10.20
CA GLU A 38 -9.00 9.84 -10.78
C GLU A 38 -7.74 9.67 -9.94
N LEU A 39 -7.20 10.76 -9.40
CA LEU A 39 -6.06 10.71 -8.49
C LEU A 39 -6.42 9.95 -7.21
N ILE A 40 -7.59 10.26 -6.63
CA ILE A 40 -8.08 9.60 -5.42
C ILE A 40 -8.23 8.10 -5.67
N ARG A 41 -8.76 7.72 -6.84
CA ARG A 41 -8.93 6.32 -7.23
C ARG A 41 -7.59 5.59 -7.26
N ARG A 42 -6.58 6.16 -7.91
CA ARG A 42 -5.25 5.55 -8.03
C ARG A 42 -4.59 5.37 -6.66
N VAL A 43 -4.60 6.42 -5.85
CA VAL A 43 -4.04 6.37 -4.49
C VAL A 43 -4.76 5.33 -3.65
N SER A 44 -6.10 5.30 -3.71
CA SER A 44 -6.89 4.37 -2.91
C SER A 44 -6.62 2.92 -3.26
N ILE A 45 -6.47 2.60 -4.55
CA ILE A 45 -6.16 1.24 -5.00
C ILE A 45 -4.77 0.83 -4.53
N ALA A 46 -3.76 1.67 -4.75
CA ALA A 46 -2.40 1.37 -4.34
C ALA A 46 -2.31 1.18 -2.82
N MET A 47 -2.96 2.04 -2.07
CA MET A 47 -3.00 1.99 -0.62
C MET A 47 -3.68 0.71 -0.12
N TYR A 48 -4.83 0.35 -0.71
CA TYR A 48 -5.57 -0.84 -0.34
C TYR A 48 -4.75 -2.10 -0.56
N GLU A 49 -4.14 -2.23 -1.73
CA GLU A 49 -3.31 -3.39 -2.07
C GLU A 49 -2.13 -3.52 -1.10
N GLY A 50 -1.49 -2.41 -0.77
CA GLY A 50 -0.39 -2.40 0.18
C GLY A 50 -0.82 -2.75 1.59
N GLU A 51 -1.97 -2.25 2.01
CA GLU A 51 -2.54 -2.55 3.33
C GLU A 51 -2.84 -4.03 3.48
N ILE A 52 -3.52 -4.61 2.49
CA ILE A 52 -3.83 -6.05 2.46
C ILE A 52 -2.54 -6.87 2.49
N ASN A 53 -1.54 -6.45 1.72
CA ASN A 53 -0.26 -7.15 1.67
C ASN A 53 0.44 -7.17 3.04
N MET A 54 0.40 -6.06 3.77
CA MET A 54 0.96 -6.00 5.13
C MET A 54 0.22 -6.92 6.10
N VAL A 55 -1.10 -6.98 6.00
CA VAL A 55 -1.91 -7.85 6.85
C VAL A 55 -1.60 -9.32 6.59
N ILE A 56 -1.55 -9.73 5.32
CA ILE A 56 -1.37 -11.14 4.95
C ILE A 56 0.05 -11.62 5.21
N HIS A 57 1.06 -10.82 4.83
CA HIS A 57 2.43 -11.29 4.78
C HIS A 57 3.32 -10.80 5.93
N ALA A 58 2.92 -9.75 6.63
CA ALA A 58 3.80 -9.10 7.60
C ALA A 58 3.21 -8.92 8.99
N GLY A 59 1.96 -9.32 9.22
CA GLY A 59 1.31 -9.12 10.52
C GLY A 59 0.96 -7.67 10.80
N GLY A 60 0.83 -6.83 9.76
CA GLY A 60 0.51 -5.42 9.90
C GLY A 60 1.73 -4.53 9.71
N GLY A 61 1.60 -3.28 10.10
CA GLY A 61 2.67 -2.29 9.96
C GLY A 61 2.14 -0.88 10.08
N VAL A 62 2.84 0.06 9.44
CA VAL A 62 2.47 1.48 9.44
C VAL A 62 2.34 1.96 8.00
N ALA A 63 1.28 2.71 7.74
CA ALA A 63 1.06 3.37 6.46
C ALA A 63 1.07 4.88 6.67
N GLU A 64 1.78 5.61 5.83
CA GLU A 64 1.80 7.06 5.84
C GLU A 64 1.48 7.58 4.45
N VAL A 65 0.62 8.59 4.37
CA VAL A 65 0.30 9.26 3.12
C VAL A 65 0.65 10.73 3.28
N ARG A 66 1.50 11.25 2.39
CA ARG A 66 1.88 12.66 2.36
C ARG A 66 1.30 13.32 1.12
N VAL A 67 0.57 14.39 1.34
CA VAL A 67 0.02 15.20 0.25
C VAL A 67 0.96 16.38 0.04
N GLU A 68 1.70 16.34 -1.07
CA GLU A 68 2.65 17.38 -1.45
C GLU A 68 2.05 18.24 -2.57
N PRO A 69 2.63 19.41 -2.87
CA PRO A 69 2.07 20.29 -3.90
C PRO A 69 1.98 19.67 -5.30
N ASP A 70 2.85 18.73 -5.63
CA ASP A 70 2.95 18.14 -6.97
C ASP A 70 2.70 16.65 -7.01
N ALA A 71 2.50 16.00 -5.85
CA ALA A 71 2.32 14.55 -5.82
C ALA A 71 1.75 14.10 -4.47
N ILE A 72 1.29 12.85 -4.45
CA ILE A 72 0.97 12.14 -3.22
C ILE A 72 1.97 11.02 -3.05
N GLU A 73 2.59 10.93 -1.89
CA GLU A 73 3.54 9.89 -1.55
C GLU A 73 2.90 8.94 -0.53
N ILE A 74 3.02 7.64 -0.80
CA ILE A 74 2.52 6.58 0.07
C ILE A 74 3.71 5.79 0.57
N ILE A 75 3.85 5.66 1.89
CA ILE A 75 4.94 4.92 2.51
C ILE A 75 4.33 3.81 3.36
N LEU A 76 4.68 2.57 3.05
CA LEU A 76 4.22 1.39 3.78
C LEU A 76 5.44 0.71 4.40
N GLU A 77 5.44 0.54 5.70
CA GLU A 77 6.57 -0.05 6.42
C GLU A 77 6.09 -1.14 7.36
N ASP A 78 6.71 -2.31 7.26
CA ASP A 78 6.41 -3.43 8.13
C ASP A 78 7.70 -4.04 8.69
N HIS A 79 7.54 -4.88 9.71
CA HIS A 79 8.63 -5.63 10.34
C HIS A 79 8.40 -7.14 10.19
N GLY A 80 7.84 -7.53 9.05
CA GLY A 80 7.58 -8.92 8.72
C GLY A 80 8.83 -9.65 8.22
N PRO A 81 8.63 -10.79 7.54
CA PRO A 81 9.75 -11.65 7.11
C PRO A 81 10.59 -11.06 5.97
N GLY A 82 10.13 -9.99 5.33
CA GLY A 82 10.81 -9.43 4.17
C GLY A 82 10.49 -10.19 2.88
N ILE A 83 11.06 -9.71 1.77
CA ILE A 83 10.86 -10.30 0.45
C ILE A 83 12.21 -10.77 -0.06
N ALA A 84 12.37 -12.10 -0.24
CA ALA A 84 13.62 -12.69 -0.66
C ALA A 84 13.94 -12.41 -2.15
N ASP A 85 12.90 -12.40 -2.99
CA ASP A 85 13.04 -12.16 -4.42
C ASP A 85 11.96 -11.16 -4.86
N ILE A 86 12.36 -9.90 -4.94
CA ILE A 86 11.44 -8.81 -5.29
C ILE A 86 10.93 -8.96 -6.73
N GLU A 87 11.77 -9.39 -7.65
CA GLU A 87 11.37 -9.58 -9.05
C GLU A 87 10.27 -10.63 -9.16
N GLN A 88 10.42 -11.75 -8.45
CA GLN A 88 9.42 -12.80 -8.43
C GLN A 88 8.13 -12.30 -7.76
N ALA A 89 8.24 -11.55 -6.68
CA ALA A 89 7.09 -10.99 -5.98
C ALA A 89 6.30 -10.01 -6.84
N MET A 90 6.95 -9.38 -7.82
CA MET A 90 6.30 -8.47 -8.77
C MET A 90 5.57 -9.19 -9.89
N GLN A 91 5.72 -10.49 -10.02
CA GLN A 91 5.02 -11.25 -11.06
C GLN A 91 3.56 -11.46 -10.68
N ALA A 92 2.67 -11.17 -11.62
CA ALA A 92 1.25 -11.36 -11.41
C ALA A 92 0.95 -12.84 -11.13
N GLY A 93 0.13 -13.08 -10.10
CA GLY A 93 -0.26 -14.44 -9.72
C GLY A 93 0.67 -15.12 -8.71
N PHE A 94 1.87 -14.58 -8.48
CA PHE A 94 2.75 -15.14 -7.45
C PHE A 94 2.27 -14.73 -6.07
N SER A 95 2.13 -15.68 -5.15
CA SER A 95 1.75 -15.40 -3.77
C SER A 95 2.23 -16.50 -2.84
N THR A 96 2.67 -16.09 -1.64
CA THR A 96 3.00 -16.99 -0.54
C THR A 96 1.87 -17.08 0.48
N ALA A 97 0.72 -16.47 0.21
CA ALA A 97 -0.40 -16.48 1.13
C ALA A 97 -0.96 -17.90 1.32
N PRO A 98 -1.35 -18.27 2.56
CA PRO A 98 -2.00 -19.55 2.81
C PRO A 98 -3.32 -19.68 2.04
N ASP A 99 -3.69 -20.93 1.73
CA ASP A 99 -4.94 -21.20 0.99
C ASP A 99 -6.18 -20.66 1.72
N SER A 100 -6.18 -20.71 3.05
CA SER A 100 -7.31 -20.17 3.84
C SER A 100 -7.50 -18.67 3.61
N ILE A 101 -6.41 -17.93 3.41
CA ILE A 101 -6.48 -16.49 3.17
C ILE A 101 -6.89 -16.24 1.71
N ARG A 102 -6.37 -17.04 0.77
CA ARG A 102 -6.74 -16.92 -0.65
C ARG A 102 -8.23 -17.17 -0.86
N SER A 103 -8.82 -18.11 -0.11
CA SER A 103 -10.24 -18.42 -0.22
C SER A 103 -11.12 -17.24 0.22
N LEU A 104 -10.57 -16.29 1.00
CA LEU A 104 -11.27 -15.06 1.37
C LEU A 104 -11.11 -13.95 0.32
N GLY A 105 -10.42 -14.22 -0.78
CA GLY A 105 -10.20 -13.25 -1.85
C GLY A 105 -8.93 -12.42 -1.70
N PHE A 106 -8.10 -12.73 -0.71
CA PHE A 106 -6.84 -12.02 -0.47
C PHE A 106 -5.65 -12.83 -0.98
N GLY A 107 -4.54 -12.15 -1.24
CA GLY A 107 -3.28 -12.82 -1.54
C GLY A 107 -3.24 -13.55 -2.88
N ALA A 108 -3.98 -13.05 -3.87
CA ALA A 108 -4.01 -13.67 -5.20
C ALA A 108 -2.75 -13.40 -6.04
N GLY A 109 -1.74 -12.74 -5.47
CA GLY A 109 -0.50 -12.45 -6.18
C GLY A 109 -0.56 -11.23 -7.09
N MET A 110 -1.57 -10.37 -6.92
CA MET A 110 -1.74 -9.17 -7.73
C MET A 110 -1.42 -7.88 -6.98
N GLY A 111 -1.09 -7.95 -5.68
CA GLY A 111 -0.88 -6.78 -4.84
C GLY A 111 0.23 -5.87 -5.34
N LEU A 112 1.47 -6.38 -5.40
CA LEU A 112 2.62 -5.59 -5.85
C LEU A 112 2.49 -5.14 -7.31
N PRO A 113 2.08 -6.00 -8.26
CA PRO A 113 1.84 -5.55 -9.63
C PRO A 113 0.80 -4.43 -9.72
N ASN A 114 -0.29 -4.51 -8.96
CA ASN A 114 -1.32 -3.47 -8.95
C ASN A 114 -0.79 -2.16 -8.34
N MET A 115 -0.03 -2.25 -7.27
CA MET A 115 0.58 -1.06 -6.66
C MET A 115 1.44 -0.31 -7.67
N LYS A 116 2.27 -1.04 -8.42
CA LYS A 116 3.10 -0.46 -9.46
C LYS A 116 2.27 0.14 -10.59
N ARG A 117 1.21 -0.56 -11.00
CA ARG A 117 0.36 -0.14 -12.11
C ARG A 117 -0.35 1.19 -11.85
N TYR A 118 -0.78 1.43 -10.62
CA TYR A 118 -1.57 2.61 -10.28
C TYR A 118 -0.75 3.76 -9.72
N THR A 119 0.58 3.64 -9.70
CA THR A 119 1.48 4.70 -9.24
C THR A 119 2.47 5.07 -10.34
N ASP A 120 3.02 6.28 -10.24
CA ASP A 120 4.02 6.75 -11.22
C ASP A 120 5.42 6.26 -10.87
N HIS A 121 5.71 6.10 -9.58
CA HIS A 121 6.97 5.58 -9.09
C HIS A 121 6.71 4.64 -7.91
N MET A 122 7.47 3.56 -7.86
CA MET A 122 7.43 2.64 -6.72
C MET A 122 8.83 2.12 -6.44
N GLN A 123 9.23 2.20 -5.18
CA GLN A 123 10.50 1.68 -4.70
C GLN A 123 10.24 0.70 -3.56
N ILE A 124 10.88 -0.46 -3.61
CA ILE A 124 10.77 -1.49 -2.57
C ILE A 124 12.14 -1.69 -1.96
N GLU A 125 12.23 -1.54 -0.64
CA GLU A 125 13.41 -1.88 0.14
C GLU A 125 13.00 -2.99 1.10
N SER A 126 13.68 -4.12 1.04
CA SER A 126 13.34 -5.27 1.87
C SER A 126 14.58 -6.00 2.32
N THR A 127 14.58 -6.42 3.59
CA THR A 127 15.62 -7.25 4.18
C THR A 127 14.96 -8.44 4.84
N VAL A 128 15.35 -9.65 4.39
CA VAL A 128 14.80 -10.89 4.95
C VAL A 128 15.09 -10.94 6.46
N GLY A 129 14.04 -11.24 7.22
CA GLY A 129 14.10 -11.30 8.68
C GLY A 129 14.00 -9.95 9.37
N VAL A 130 13.91 -8.84 8.64
CA VAL A 130 13.81 -7.49 9.20
C VAL A 130 12.48 -6.82 8.83
N GLY A 131 12.14 -6.78 7.55
CA GLY A 131 10.90 -6.17 7.10
C GLY A 131 10.99 -5.57 5.70
N THR A 132 9.94 -4.86 5.31
CA THR A 132 9.80 -4.26 3.99
C THR A 132 9.32 -2.83 4.11
N ARG A 133 9.88 -1.95 3.29
CA ARG A 133 9.40 -0.58 3.13
C ARG A 133 9.10 -0.34 1.65
N ILE A 134 7.88 0.07 1.35
CA ILE A 134 7.45 0.39 -0.01
C ILE A 134 7.11 1.88 -0.06
N THR A 135 7.74 2.59 -0.98
CA THR A 135 7.46 4.01 -1.21
C THR A 135 6.86 4.15 -2.61
N MET A 136 5.68 4.74 -2.68
CA MET A 136 4.96 4.94 -3.94
C MET A 136 4.68 6.44 -4.11
N ARG A 137 4.69 6.89 -5.36
CA ARG A 137 4.41 8.29 -5.68
C ARG A 137 3.41 8.37 -6.82
N VAL A 138 2.37 9.17 -6.62
CA VAL A 138 1.35 9.44 -7.64
C VAL A 138 1.41 10.94 -7.94
N ASN A 139 1.76 11.29 -9.18
CA ASN A 139 1.90 12.69 -9.58
C ASN A 139 0.53 13.34 -9.77
N LEU A 140 0.40 14.59 -9.30
CA LEU A 140 -0.85 15.35 -9.42
C LEU A 140 -1.12 15.79 -10.85
N ASP A 141 -0.08 15.97 -11.64
CA ASP A 141 -0.20 16.43 -13.02
C ASP A 141 -0.36 15.28 -14.02
N GLY A 142 -0.63 14.13 -13.53
CA GLY A 142 -0.95 12.99 -14.34
C GLY A 142 0.10 12.31 -15.05
#